data_db49d90293bf7d9f871164066e6b3712
#
_entry.id   db49d90293bf7d9f871164066e6b3712
#
_cell.length_a   1.000
_cell.length_b   1.000
_cell.length_c   1.000
_cell.angle_alpha   90.00
_cell.angle_beta   90.00
_cell.angle_gamma   90.00
#
_symmetry.space_group_name_H-M   'P 1'
#
loop_
_entity.id
_entity.type
_entity.pdbx_description
1 polymer ?
#
loop_
_entity_poly.entity_id
_entity_poly.type
_entity_poly.pdbx_seq_one_letter_code
_entity_poly.pdbx_strand_id
1 'polypeptide(L)'
;MNRTRPEQAVLSKDTDLSKTAETKATIERMVDGLNDHRIDDIGEFFSEGFQWMGNTGCGTKNGLKEFQENWQKPFQAAFSDKVCIDEARLYMGEWAAAFGRQEAVHSGTFMGIEPTGKKI
;
A
#
# COMPACT_ATOMS: atom_id res chain seq x y z
N MET A 1 -4.07 -4.49 25.54
CA MET A 1 -4.75 -3.99 24.34
C MET A 1 -5.38 -5.17 23.60
N ASN A 2 -6.68 -5.16 23.48
CA ASN A 2 -7.37 -6.19 22.75
C ASN A 2 -7.26 -5.93 21.24
N ARG A 3 -6.63 -6.85 20.54
CA ARG A 3 -6.64 -6.85 19.09
C ARG A 3 -7.66 -7.88 18.62
N THR A 4 -8.67 -7.40 17.93
CA THR A 4 -9.63 -8.29 17.28
C THR A 4 -8.96 -8.89 16.06
N ARG A 5 -8.85 -10.20 16.02
CA ARG A 5 -8.36 -10.90 14.82
C ARG A 5 -9.49 -10.99 13.81
N PRO A 6 -9.21 -10.78 12.53
CA PRO A 6 -10.19 -11.06 11.50
C PRO A 6 -10.58 -12.55 11.53
N GLU A 7 -11.86 -12.83 11.66
CA GLU A 7 -12.35 -14.21 11.68
C GLU A 7 -12.10 -14.95 10.36
N GLN A 8 -11.95 -14.18 9.29
CA GLN A 8 -11.86 -14.68 7.93
C GLN A 8 -10.43 -14.94 7.46
N ALA A 9 -9.46 -14.91 8.36
CA ALA A 9 -8.04 -15.07 7.99
C ALA A 9 -7.64 -16.51 7.69
N VAL A 10 -8.60 -17.42 7.50
CA VAL A 10 -8.35 -18.84 7.27
C VAL A 10 -8.85 -19.24 5.88
N LEU A 11 -8.04 -19.99 5.14
CA LEU A 11 -8.46 -20.59 3.88
C LEU A 11 -9.67 -21.48 4.10
N SER A 12 -10.73 -21.18 3.40
CA SER A 12 -11.97 -21.96 3.42
C SER A 12 -12.10 -22.72 2.11
N LYS A 13 -12.74 -23.91 2.18
CA LYS A 13 -13.16 -24.65 0.98
C LYS A 13 -14.13 -23.85 0.11
N ASP A 14 -14.77 -22.84 0.70
CA ASP A 14 -15.73 -21.96 0.04
C ASP A 14 -15.07 -20.72 -0.58
N THR A 15 -13.73 -20.67 -0.61
CA THR A 15 -13.00 -19.56 -1.23
C THR A 15 -13.33 -19.49 -2.71
N ASP A 16 -13.79 -18.33 -3.16
CA ASP A 16 -14.13 -18.09 -4.56
C ASP A 16 -12.87 -17.82 -5.38
N LEU A 17 -12.50 -18.79 -6.22
CA LEU A 17 -11.30 -18.70 -7.06
C LEU A 17 -11.42 -17.64 -8.14
N SER A 18 -12.63 -17.33 -8.63
CA SER A 18 -12.81 -16.23 -9.58
C SER A 18 -12.55 -14.88 -8.92
N LYS A 19 -12.96 -14.74 -7.66
CA LYS A 19 -12.68 -13.55 -6.86
C LYS A 19 -11.19 -13.40 -6.58
N THR A 20 -10.50 -14.50 -6.33
CA THR A 20 -9.04 -14.51 -6.16
C THR A 20 -8.34 -13.97 -7.40
N ALA A 21 -8.76 -14.38 -8.59
CA ALA A 21 -8.18 -13.89 -9.85
C ALA A 21 -8.42 -12.39 -10.05
N GLU A 22 -9.61 -11.89 -9.72
CA GLU A 22 -9.92 -10.45 -9.77
C GLU A 22 -9.04 -9.66 -8.80
N THR A 23 -8.88 -10.17 -7.59
CA THR A 23 -8.04 -9.54 -6.56
C THR A 23 -6.60 -9.46 -7.05
N LYS A 24 -6.05 -10.55 -7.58
CA LYS A 24 -4.70 -10.59 -8.13
C LYS A 24 -4.52 -9.54 -9.23
N ALA A 25 -5.42 -9.49 -10.19
CA ALA A 25 -5.34 -8.53 -11.30
C ALA A 25 -5.39 -7.09 -10.79
N THR A 26 -6.23 -6.79 -9.82
CA THR A 26 -6.33 -5.46 -9.23
C THR A 26 -5.04 -5.06 -8.52
N ILE A 27 -4.48 -5.95 -7.71
CA ILE A 27 -3.24 -5.68 -6.97
C ILE A 27 -2.06 -5.48 -7.94
N GLU A 28 -1.94 -6.31 -8.96
CA GLU A 28 -0.88 -6.15 -9.97
C GLU A 28 -0.92 -4.77 -10.62
N ARG A 29 -2.11 -4.34 -11.07
CA ARG A 29 -2.28 -3.01 -11.66
C ARG A 29 -2.02 -1.88 -10.67
N MET A 30 -2.44 -2.06 -9.42
CA MET A 30 -2.19 -1.06 -8.37
C MET A 30 -0.69 -0.88 -8.12
N VAL A 31 0.06 -1.96 -7.99
CA VAL A 31 1.51 -1.89 -7.76
C VAL A 31 2.23 -1.28 -8.95
N ASP A 32 1.83 -1.62 -10.17
CA ASP A 32 2.37 -0.98 -11.38
C ASP A 32 2.13 0.53 -11.36
N GLY A 33 0.92 0.96 -10.99
CA GLY A 33 0.60 2.38 -10.84
C GLY A 33 1.45 3.08 -9.77
N LEU A 34 1.66 2.42 -8.63
CA LEU A 34 2.51 2.95 -7.56
C LEU A 34 3.97 3.08 -8.01
N ASN A 35 4.48 2.11 -8.78
CA ASN A 35 5.84 2.16 -9.30
C ASN A 35 6.00 3.18 -10.44
N ASP A 36 4.91 3.48 -11.14
CA ASP A 36 4.87 4.56 -12.14
C ASP A 36 4.63 5.94 -11.48
N HIS A 37 4.60 5.98 -10.16
CA HIS A 37 4.43 7.20 -9.35
C HIS A 37 3.12 7.94 -9.63
N ARG A 38 2.08 7.21 -10.01
CA ARG A 38 0.74 7.77 -10.20
C ARG A 38 0.15 8.13 -8.84
N ILE A 39 -0.44 9.30 -8.73
CA ILE A 39 -1.10 9.76 -7.51
C ILE A 39 -2.57 10.09 -7.79
N ASP A 40 -2.83 10.96 -8.74
CA ASP A 40 -4.15 11.54 -8.93
C ASP A 40 -5.18 10.54 -9.45
N ASP A 41 -4.77 9.56 -10.22
CA ASP A 41 -5.65 8.59 -10.86
C ASP A 41 -5.58 7.18 -10.24
N ILE A 42 -4.92 7.03 -9.10
CA ILE A 42 -4.80 5.73 -8.43
C ILE A 42 -6.09 5.33 -7.71
N GLY A 43 -7.05 6.23 -7.59
CA GLY A 43 -8.29 6.00 -6.86
C GLY A 43 -9.15 4.85 -7.40
N GLU A 44 -8.94 4.43 -8.65
CA GLU A 44 -9.64 3.29 -9.22
C GLU A 44 -9.40 1.97 -8.46
N PHE A 45 -8.31 1.88 -7.71
CA PHE A 45 -7.95 0.67 -6.96
C PHE A 45 -8.49 0.64 -5.53
N PHE A 46 -9.12 1.70 -5.07
CA PHE A 46 -9.54 1.85 -3.68
C PHE A 46 -11.04 2.11 -3.59
N SER A 47 -11.67 1.46 -2.62
CA SER A 47 -13.08 1.72 -2.33
C SER A 47 -13.28 3.02 -1.57
N GLU A 48 -14.50 3.53 -1.55
CA GLU A 48 -14.84 4.75 -0.83
C GLU A 48 -14.55 4.64 0.67
N GLY A 49 -14.79 3.46 1.26
CA GLY A 49 -14.51 3.19 2.67
C GLY A 49 -13.06 2.80 2.97
N PHE A 50 -12.16 3.04 2.07
CA PHE A 50 -10.75 2.68 2.20
C PHE A 50 -10.11 3.26 3.47
N GLN A 51 -9.33 2.42 4.14
CA GLN A 51 -8.48 2.84 5.25
C GLN A 51 -7.06 2.36 5.02
N TRP A 52 -6.11 3.27 5.15
CA TRP A 52 -4.69 2.93 5.18
C TRP A 52 -4.22 2.92 6.62
N MET A 53 -3.73 1.80 7.07
CA MET A 53 -3.22 1.62 8.43
C MET A 53 -1.70 1.47 8.38
N GLY A 54 -1.01 2.52 8.79
CA GLY A 54 0.44 2.55 8.75
C GLY A 54 1.09 1.95 9.98
N ASN A 55 2.41 1.89 9.94
CA ASN A 55 3.22 1.48 11.07
C ASN A 55 3.10 2.46 12.24
N THR A 56 3.65 2.08 13.39
CA THR A 56 3.70 2.93 14.57
C THR A 56 4.24 4.32 14.23
N GLY A 57 3.52 5.36 14.59
CA GLY A 57 3.86 6.75 14.30
C GLY A 57 3.27 7.31 13.02
N CYS A 58 2.82 6.45 12.09
CA CYS A 58 2.21 6.90 10.83
C CYS A 58 0.70 7.11 10.93
N GLY A 59 0.06 6.42 11.86
CA GLY A 59 -1.38 6.52 12.09
C GLY A 59 -2.22 5.86 11.00
N THR A 60 -3.53 6.06 11.10
CA THR A 60 -4.51 5.57 10.13
C THR A 60 -4.97 6.75 9.27
N LYS A 61 -5.07 6.53 7.97
CA LYS A 61 -5.65 7.50 7.03
C LYS A 61 -6.99 6.97 6.55
N ASN A 62 -8.03 7.74 6.72
CA ASN A 62 -9.40 7.37 6.39
C ASN A 62 -9.78 7.97 5.04
N GLY A 63 -9.99 7.12 4.07
CA GLY A 63 -10.34 7.52 2.73
C GLY A 63 -9.15 7.89 1.86
N LEU A 64 -9.39 7.89 0.56
CA LEU A 64 -8.35 8.12 -0.44
C LEU A 64 -7.72 9.50 -0.32
N LYS A 65 -8.55 10.53 -0.14
CA LYS A 65 -8.06 11.91 -0.07
C LYS A 65 -7.09 12.11 1.09
N GLU A 66 -7.45 11.63 2.28
CA GLU A 66 -6.61 11.74 3.46
C GLU A 66 -5.31 10.97 3.28
N PHE A 67 -5.40 9.75 2.73
CA PHE A 67 -4.23 8.95 2.41
C PHE A 67 -3.29 9.66 1.42
N GLN A 68 -3.83 10.21 0.34
CA GLN A 68 -3.03 10.91 -0.67
C GLN A 68 -2.35 12.15 -0.11
N GLU A 69 -3.10 13.01 0.58
CA GLU A 69 -2.60 14.29 1.05
C GLU A 69 -1.65 14.15 2.25
N ASN A 70 -1.95 13.23 3.15
CA ASN A 70 -1.23 13.12 4.42
C ASN A 70 -0.16 12.02 4.44
N TRP A 71 -0.13 11.16 3.43
CA TRP A 71 0.87 10.11 3.33
C TRP A 71 1.49 9.99 1.94
N GLN A 72 0.70 9.70 0.91
CA GLN A 72 1.25 9.36 -0.41
C GLN A 72 2.06 10.49 -1.03
N LYS A 73 1.50 11.71 -1.08
CA LYS A 73 2.19 12.87 -1.65
C LYS A 73 3.45 13.26 -0.86
N PRO A 74 3.39 13.38 0.48
CA PRO A 74 4.61 13.65 1.25
C PRO A 74 5.68 12.57 1.10
N PHE A 75 5.27 11.31 1.11
CA PHE A 75 6.19 10.19 0.94
C PHE A 75 6.84 10.20 -0.46
N GLN A 76 6.02 10.38 -1.48
CA GLN A 76 6.50 10.45 -2.87
C GLN A 76 7.46 11.64 -3.09
N ALA A 77 7.20 12.78 -2.47
CA ALA A 77 8.07 13.94 -2.55
C ALA A 77 9.42 13.72 -1.86
N ALA A 78 9.42 12.98 -0.74
CA ALA A 78 10.63 12.68 0.01
C ALA A 78 11.48 11.57 -0.62
N PHE A 79 10.84 10.65 -1.34
CA PHE A 79 11.44 9.46 -1.95
C PHE A 79 10.99 9.34 -3.40
N SER A 80 11.39 10.31 -4.22
CA SER A 80 10.86 10.51 -5.57
C SER A 80 11.17 9.37 -6.54
N ASP A 81 12.21 8.58 -6.27
CA ASP A 81 12.63 7.43 -7.07
C ASP A 81 12.19 6.09 -6.48
N LYS A 82 11.25 6.11 -5.53
CA LYS A 82 10.80 4.91 -4.82
C LYS A 82 10.33 3.81 -5.78
N VAL A 83 10.77 2.59 -5.51
CA VAL A 83 10.32 1.37 -6.18
C VAL A 83 9.87 0.35 -5.13
N CYS A 84 8.70 -0.22 -5.33
CA CYS A 84 8.20 -1.35 -4.56
C CYS A 84 8.68 -2.64 -5.22
N ILE A 85 9.31 -3.50 -4.45
CA ILE A 85 9.80 -4.81 -4.90
C ILE A 85 9.14 -5.87 -4.03
N ASP A 86 8.08 -6.47 -4.55
CA ASP A 86 7.36 -7.53 -3.87
C ASP A 86 8.03 -8.86 -4.18
N GLU A 87 8.56 -9.50 -3.16
CA GLU A 87 9.27 -10.78 -3.30
C GLU A 87 8.29 -11.95 -3.26
N ALA A 88 7.16 -11.80 -2.57
CA ALA A 88 6.09 -12.78 -2.52
C ALA A 88 4.75 -12.09 -2.38
N ARG A 89 3.74 -12.63 -3.03
CA ARG A 89 2.35 -12.20 -2.88
C ARG A 89 1.46 -13.41 -2.68
N LEU A 90 0.44 -13.24 -1.85
CA LEU A 90 -0.57 -14.25 -1.58
C LEU A 90 -1.93 -13.67 -1.85
N TYR A 91 -2.80 -14.45 -2.48
CA TYR A 91 -4.16 -14.02 -2.80
C TYR A 91 -5.15 -15.09 -2.37
N MET A 92 -6.24 -14.66 -1.75
CA MET A 92 -7.31 -15.55 -1.31
C MET A 92 -8.64 -14.79 -1.30
N GLY A 93 -9.52 -15.10 -2.25
CA GLY A 93 -10.79 -14.39 -2.35
C GLY A 93 -10.56 -12.88 -2.50
N GLU A 94 -11.08 -12.10 -1.59
CA GLU A 94 -10.93 -10.64 -1.56
C GLU A 94 -9.67 -10.16 -0.82
N TRP A 95 -8.84 -11.09 -0.36
CA TRP A 95 -7.64 -10.78 0.41
C TRP A 95 -6.37 -10.89 -0.42
N ALA A 96 -5.44 -10.02 -0.12
CA ALA A 96 -4.09 -10.08 -0.67
C ALA A 96 -3.08 -9.71 0.40
N ALA A 97 -1.91 -10.33 0.34
CA ALA A 97 -0.77 -9.97 1.16
C ALA A 97 0.46 -9.86 0.26
N ALA A 98 1.33 -8.92 0.57
CA ALA A 98 2.59 -8.75 -0.14
C ALA A 98 3.74 -8.66 0.87
N PHE A 99 4.83 -9.30 0.55
CA PHE A 99 6.05 -9.31 1.34
C PHE A 99 7.20 -8.86 0.46
N GLY A 100 7.86 -7.81 0.86
CA GLY A 100 8.92 -7.27 0.03
C GLY A 100 9.57 -6.07 0.68
N ARG A 101 10.16 -5.24 -0.15
CA ARG A 101 10.84 -4.05 0.30
C ARG A 101 10.55 -2.88 -0.64
N GLN A 102 10.84 -1.71 -0.16
CA GLN A 102 10.89 -0.50 -0.99
C GLN A 102 12.33 -0.01 -1.00
N GLU A 103 12.77 0.44 -2.15
CA GLU A 103 14.07 1.05 -2.33
C GLU A 103 13.90 2.47 -2.83
N ALA A 104 14.66 3.40 -2.29
CA ALA A 104 14.59 4.81 -2.67
C ALA A 104 15.83 5.58 -2.19
N VAL A 105 15.99 6.80 -2.71
CA VAL A 105 16.93 7.77 -2.15
C VAL A 105 16.13 8.80 -1.36
N HIS A 106 16.58 9.11 -0.16
CA HIS A 106 15.99 10.15 0.68
C HIS A 106 16.36 11.50 0.11
N SER A 107 15.53 12.03 -0.79
CA SER A 107 15.80 13.22 -1.59
C SER A 107 14.99 14.44 -1.17
N GLY A 108 14.02 14.30 -0.28
CA GLY A 108 13.20 15.39 0.22
C GLY A 108 12.94 15.28 1.72
N THR A 109 12.49 16.37 2.34
CA THR A 109 12.16 16.38 3.77
C THR A 109 11.01 15.43 4.05
N PHE A 110 11.16 14.57 5.07
CA PHE A 110 10.14 13.62 5.48
C PHE A 110 10.03 13.59 7.00
N MET A 111 8.81 13.84 7.52
CA MET A 111 8.51 13.84 8.96
C MET A 111 9.50 14.71 9.77
N GLY A 112 9.85 15.88 9.23
CA GLY A 112 10.77 16.81 9.88
C GLY A 112 12.25 16.50 9.70
N ILE A 113 12.58 15.42 8.99
CA ILE A 113 13.97 15.04 8.70
C ILE A 113 14.36 15.57 7.33
N GLU A 114 15.42 16.37 7.29
CA GLU A 114 15.96 16.91 6.04
C GLU A 114 16.53 15.80 5.15
N PRO A 115 16.56 16.01 3.83
CA PRO A 115 17.06 14.99 2.91
C PRO A 115 18.52 14.63 3.22
N THR A 116 18.79 13.34 3.30
CA THR A 116 20.13 12.81 3.60
C THR A 116 20.89 12.42 2.34
N GLY A 117 20.20 12.26 1.21
CA GLY A 117 20.79 11.72 -0.02
C GLY A 117 21.14 10.25 0.05
N LYS A 118 20.77 9.57 1.13
CA LYS A 118 21.11 8.16 1.34
C LYS A 118 20.10 7.25 0.66
N LYS A 119 20.60 6.15 0.13
CA LYS A 119 19.76 5.04 -0.35
C LYS A 119 19.24 4.27 0.86
N ILE A 120 17.95 3.97 0.83
CA ILE A 120 17.27 3.19 1.86
C ILE A 120 16.68 1.93 1.26
#